data_4e225dbfd04ffa3a2c5ad5f68f6ea20a
#
_entry.id   4e225dbfd04ffa3a2c5ad5f68f6ea20a
#
_cell.length_a   1.000
_cell.length_b   1.000
_cell.length_c   1.000
_cell.angle_alpha   90.00
_cell.angle_beta   90.00
_cell.angle_gamma   90.00
#
_symmetry.space_group_name_H-M   'P 1'
#
loop_
_entity.id
_entity.type
_entity.pdbx_description
1 polymer ?
#
loop_
_entity_poly.entity_id
_entity_poly.type
_entity_poly.pdbx_seq_one_letter_code
_entity_poly.pdbx_strand_id
1 'polypeptide(L)'
;MDVKEALAAFDSLSQDTRLRVFRLLVEYGELGAPAGMLSESLHIPHNTLSFHLSHMSHAGLVLSRREGRSVIYSANFEFFSGLIRYMVKDCCRVEFASIRDDKKRKCSIIELSHCC
;
A
#
# COMPACT_ATOMS: atom_id res chain seq x y z
N MET A 1 5.18 -12.59 -4.25
CA MET A 1 5.29 -11.30 -5.01
C MET A 1 6.30 -11.48 -6.11
N ASP A 2 5.93 -11.12 -7.32
CA ASP A 2 6.85 -11.13 -8.46
C ASP A 2 7.01 -9.71 -9.03
N VAL A 3 7.89 -9.55 -10.01
CA VAL A 3 8.18 -8.24 -10.61
C VAL A 3 6.92 -7.62 -11.22
N LYS A 4 6.08 -8.42 -11.87
CA LYS A 4 4.85 -7.93 -12.50
C LYS A 4 3.87 -7.37 -11.47
N GLU A 5 3.67 -8.09 -10.39
CA GLU A 5 2.78 -7.65 -9.31
C GLU A 5 3.31 -6.37 -8.67
N ALA A 6 4.59 -6.30 -8.42
CA ALA A 6 5.22 -5.11 -7.85
C ALA A 6 5.07 -3.90 -8.79
N LEU A 7 5.32 -4.09 -10.08
CA LEU A 7 5.19 -3.00 -11.05
C LEU A 7 3.74 -2.50 -11.16
N ALA A 8 2.77 -3.40 -11.15
CA ALA A 8 1.36 -3.01 -11.18
C ALA A 8 0.99 -2.18 -9.95
N ALA A 9 1.48 -2.57 -8.77
CA ALA A 9 1.25 -1.82 -7.54
C ALA A 9 1.87 -0.43 -7.60
N PHE A 10 3.13 -0.33 -8.02
CA PHE A 10 3.79 0.96 -8.13
C PHE A 10 3.15 1.85 -9.20
N ASP A 11 2.76 1.27 -10.32
CA ASP A 11 2.05 2.01 -11.35
C ASP A 11 0.75 2.61 -10.80
N SER A 12 -0.01 1.82 -10.06
CA SER A 12 -1.24 2.29 -9.44
C SER A 12 -0.98 3.42 -8.45
N LEU A 13 0.05 3.30 -7.64
CA LEU A 13 0.38 4.31 -6.63
C LEU A 13 1.08 5.55 -7.18
N SER A 14 1.53 5.51 -8.42
CA SER A 14 2.26 6.64 -9.03
C SER A 14 1.36 7.74 -9.57
N GLN A 15 0.10 7.78 -9.15
CA GLN A 15 -0.85 8.81 -9.54
C GLN A 15 -1.35 9.51 -8.28
N ASP A 16 -1.43 10.84 -8.31
CA ASP A 16 -1.70 11.68 -7.13
C ASP A 16 -2.96 11.23 -6.37
N THR A 17 -4.07 11.11 -7.06
CA THR A 17 -5.34 10.76 -6.43
C THR A 17 -5.30 9.38 -5.79
N ARG A 18 -4.75 8.40 -6.51
CA ARG A 18 -4.67 7.03 -6.00
C ARG A 18 -3.77 6.92 -4.78
N LEU A 19 -2.65 7.64 -4.78
CA LEU A 19 -1.78 7.66 -3.61
C LEU A 19 -2.50 8.24 -2.39
N ARG A 20 -3.24 9.32 -2.57
CA ARG A 20 -4.02 9.92 -1.48
C ARG A 20 -5.11 9.01 -0.97
N VAL A 21 -5.81 8.33 -1.88
CA VAL A 21 -6.85 7.36 -1.51
C VAL A 21 -6.24 6.23 -0.68
N PHE A 22 -5.13 5.68 -1.15
CA PHE A 22 -4.46 4.59 -0.44
C PHE A 22 -4.03 5.02 0.97
N ARG A 23 -3.42 6.18 1.10
CA ARG A 23 -2.98 6.68 2.40
C ARG A 23 -4.13 6.91 3.35
N LEU A 24 -5.25 7.39 2.84
CA LEU A 24 -6.45 7.56 3.66
C LEU A 24 -6.99 6.20 4.11
N LEU A 25 -7.02 5.22 3.23
CA LEU A 25 -7.43 3.87 3.59
C LEU A 25 -6.53 3.24 4.65
N VAL A 26 -5.25 3.51 4.60
CA VAL A 26 -4.31 3.07 5.64
C VAL A 26 -4.70 3.65 7.01
N GLU A 27 -5.11 4.91 7.04
CA GLU A 27 -5.56 5.55 8.27
C GLU A 27 -6.83 4.91 8.84
N TYR A 28 -7.75 4.47 7.98
CA TYR A 28 -8.95 3.77 8.44
C TYR A 28 -8.69 2.35 8.93
N GLY A 29 -7.54 1.77 8.59
CA GLY A 29 -7.17 0.43 9.02
C GLY A 29 -8.01 -0.66 8.36
N GLU A 30 -8.09 -1.79 9.03
CA GLU A 30 -8.80 -2.96 8.48
C GLU A 30 -10.30 -2.77 8.39
N LEU A 31 -10.86 -1.91 9.20
CA LEU A 31 -12.30 -1.60 9.14
C LEU A 31 -12.68 -0.94 7.83
N GLY A 32 -11.79 -0.13 7.29
CA GLY A 32 -12.01 0.54 6.02
C GLY A 32 -13.07 1.61 6.08
N ALA A 33 -13.57 2.00 4.91
CA ALA A 33 -14.58 3.04 4.80
C ALA A 33 -15.39 2.87 3.51
N PRO A 34 -16.67 3.30 3.52
CA PRO A 34 -17.46 3.34 2.29
C PRO A 34 -16.96 4.45 1.36
N ALA A 35 -17.19 4.26 0.06
CA ALA A 35 -16.74 5.21 -0.96
C ALA A 35 -17.23 6.63 -0.72
N GLY A 36 -18.44 6.78 -0.18
CA GLY A 36 -19.00 8.11 0.12
C GLY A 36 -18.15 8.89 1.11
N MET A 37 -17.64 8.23 2.15
CA MET A 37 -16.77 8.88 3.12
C MET A 37 -15.42 9.28 2.51
N LEU A 38 -14.89 8.42 1.65
CA LEU A 38 -13.63 8.73 0.95
C LEU A 38 -13.81 9.91 -0.01
N SER A 39 -14.91 9.91 -0.73
CA SER A 39 -15.26 10.99 -1.66
C SER A 39 -15.37 12.34 -0.93
N GLU A 40 -16.04 12.37 0.20
CA GLU A 40 -16.18 13.59 1.00
C GLU A 40 -14.84 14.05 1.57
N SER A 41 -14.08 13.14 2.15
CA SER A 41 -12.79 13.47 2.80
C SER A 41 -11.79 14.04 1.81
N LEU A 42 -11.78 13.51 0.60
CA LEU A 42 -10.78 13.87 -0.41
C LEU A 42 -11.29 14.88 -1.44
N HIS A 43 -12.57 15.25 -1.35
CA HIS A 43 -13.21 16.15 -2.32
C HIS A 43 -13.07 15.65 -3.76
N ILE A 44 -13.31 14.35 -3.95
CA ILE A 44 -13.21 13.68 -5.24
C ILE A 44 -14.62 13.24 -5.66
N PRO A 45 -15.06 13.55 -6.89
CA PRO A 45 -16.34 13.08 -7.37
C PRO A 45 -16.46 11.56 -7.34
N HIS A 46 -17.67 11.07 -7.05
CA HIS A 46 -17.93 9.65 -6.83
C HIS A 46 -17.49 8.74 -7.98
N ASN A 47 -17.80 9.15 -9.20
CA ASN A 47 -17.43 8.36 -10.38
C ASN A 47 -15.92 8.34 -10.63
N THR A 48 -15.25 9.44 -10.37
CA THR A 48 -13.78 9.53 -10.46
C THR A 48 -13.15 8.60 -9.40
N LEU A 49 -13.65 8.66 -8.18
CA LEU A 49 -13.16 7.80 -7.10
C LEU A 49 -13.37 6.33 -7.43
N SER A 50 -14.54 5.97 -7.95
CA SER A 50 -14.84 4.57 -8.31
C SER A 50 -13.87 4.04 -9.35
N PHE A 51 -13.51 4.86 -10.32
CA PHE A 51 -12.52 4.51 -11.33
C PHE A 51 -11.16 4.22 -10.68
N HIS A 52 -10.73 5.07 -9.78
CA HIS A 52 -9.46 4.87 -9.09
C HIS A 52 -9.46 3.67 -8.16
N LEU A 53 -10.55 3.46 -7.42
CA LEU A 53 -10.68 2.29 -6.56
C LEU A 53 -10.64 0.98 -7.36
N SER A 54 -11.27 0.97 -8.53
CA SER A 54 -11.24 -0.18 -9.42
C SER A 54 -9.81 -0.47 -9.89
N HIS A 55 -9.09 0.57 -10.30
CA HIS A 55 -7.70 0.44 -10.73
C HIS A 55 -6.82 -0.16 -9.61
N MET A 56 -7.01 0.35 -8.40
CA MET A 56 -6.25 -0.11 -7.23
C MET A 56 -6.63 -1.55 -6.83
N SER A 57 -7.89 -1.90 -6.95
CA SER A 57 -8.34 -3.28 -6.70
C SER A 57 -7.69 -4.27 -7.67
N HIS A 58 -7.61 -3.92 -8.93
CA HIS A 58 -6.95 -4.77 -9.93
C HIS A 58 -5.45 -4.92 -9.67
N ALA A 59 -4.84 -3.91 -9.08
CA ALA A 59 -3.43 -3.96 -8.71
C ALA A 59 -3.18 -4.71 -7.39
N GLY A 60 -4.23 -5.10 -6.69
CA GLY A 60 -4.12 -5.83 -5.43
C GLY A 60 -4.00 -4.97 -4.19
N LEU A 61 -4.03 -3.64 -4.35
CA LEU A 61 -3.80 -2.70 -3.24
C LEU A 61 -5.00 -2.48 -2.34
N VAL A 62 -6.20 -2.71 -2.86
CA VAL A 62 -7.44 -2.40 -2.17
C VAL A 62 -8.35 -3.62 -2.20
N LEU A 63 -8.98 -3.88 -1.07
CA LEU A 63 -10.02 -4.89 -0.93
C LEU A 63 -11.37 -4.20 -0.79
N SER A 64 -12.41 -4.91 -1.17
CA SER A 64 -13.78 -4.44 -0.93
C SER A 64 -14.62 -5.56 -0.35
N ARG A 65 -15.57 -5.18 0.48
CA ARG A 65 -16.56 -6.10 1.03
C ARG A 65 -17.92 -5.42 1.07
N ARG A 66 -18.96 -6.20 1.05
CA ARG A 66 -20.31 -5.66 1.12
C ARG A 66 -20.82 -5.74 2.56
N GLU A 67 -21.29 -4.62 3.09
CA GLU A 67 -21.98 -4.57 4.37
C GLU A 67 -23.37 -3.94 4.14
N GLY A 68 -24.39 -4.78 4.13
CA GLY A 68 -25.74 -4.32 3.79
C GLY A 68 -25.79 -3.76 2.37
N ARG A 69 -26.15 -2.49 2.25
CA ARG A 69 -26.22 -1.79 0.96
C ARG A 69 -24.92 -1.06 0.61
N SER A 70 -23.99 -1.04 1.54
CA SER A 70 -22.73 -0.31 1.37
C SER A 70 -21.62 -1.25 0.93
N VAL A 71 -20.73 -0.72 0.09
CA VAL A 71 -19.46 -1.36 -0.23
C VAL A 71 -18.38 -0.66 0.58
N ILE A 72 -17.67 -1.44 1.38
CA ILE A 72 -16.59 -0.93 2.23
C ILE A 72 -15.26 -1.26 1.59
N TYR A 73 -14.42 -0.26 1.45
CA TYR A 73 -13.07 -0.41 0.90
C TYR A 73 -12.04 -0.36 2.01
N SER A 74 -11.00 -1.19 1.88
CA SER A 74 -9.90 -1.18 2.84
C SER A 74 -8.59 -1.41 2.10
N ALA A 75 -7.51 -0.92 2.68
CA ALA A 75 -6.18 -1.21 2.14
C ALA A 75 -5.90 -2.71 2.32
N ASN A 76 -5.28 -3.32 1.32
CA ASN A 76 -4.84 -4.70 1.42
C ASN A 76 -3.48 -4.73 2.11
N PHE A 77 -3.50 -4.75 3.43
CA PHE A 77 -2.29 -4.67 4.24
C PHE A 77 -1.35 -5.87 4.01
N GLU A 78 -1.92 -7.04 3.81
CA GLU A 78 -1.12 -8.24 3.52
C GLU A 78 -0.33 -8.07 2.23
N PHE A 79 -1.00 -7.63 1.18
CA PHE A 79 -0.35 -7.39 -0.11
C PHE A 79 0.70 -6.29 -0.01
N PHE A 80 0.34 -5.19 0.63
CA PHE A 80 1.25 -4.04 0.77
C PHE A 80 2.47 -4.39 1.61
N SER A 81 2.29 -5.13 2.70
CA SER A 81 3.41 -5.65 3.50
C SER A 81 4.32 -6.56 2.67
N GLY A 82 3.71 -7.37 1.81
CA GLY A 82 4.45 -8.22 0.87
C GLY A 82 5.29 -7.40 -0.11
N LEU A 83 4.72 -6.29 -0.60
CA LEU A 83 5.44 -5.39 -1.49
C LEU A 83 6.65 -4.77 -0.81
N ILE A 84 6.48 -4.31 0.43
CA ILE A 84 7.58 -3.75 1.22
C ILE A 84 8.67 -4.81 1.44
N ARG A 85 8.26 -6.02 1.86
CA ARG A 85 9.22 -7.11 2.05
C ARG A 85 9.96 -7.47 0.77
N TYR A 86 9.25 -7.46 -0.36
CA TYR A 86 9.86 -7.71 -1.66
C TYR A 86 10.96 -6.68 -1.95
N MET A 87 10.70 -5.42 -1.67
CA MET A 87 11.64 -4.33 -1.94
C MET A 87 12.89 -4.39 -1.06
N VAL A 88 12.76 -4.85 0.17
CA VAL A 88 13.89 -4.90 1.10
C VAL A 88 14.51 -6.28 1.22
N LYS A 89 13.97 -7.26 0.53
CA LYS A 89 14.47 -8.63 0.57
C LYS A 89 15.96 -8.66 0.22
N ASP A 90 16.70 -9.47 0.96
CA ASP A 90 18.15 -9.61 0.79
C ASP A 90 18.92 -8.30 1.00
N CYS A 91 18.34 -7.41 1.80
CA CYS A 91 18.99 -6.16 2.15
C CYS A 91 20.40 -6.44 2.74
N CYS A 92 21.38 -5.70 2.22
CA CYS A 92 22.78 -5.80 2.67
C CYS A 92 23.43 -7.16 2.42
N ARG A 93 22.81 -8.00 1.59
CA ARG A 93 23.37 -9.31 1.26
C ARG A 93 24.69 -9.21 0.49
N VAL A 94 24.81 -8.21 -0.39
CA VAL A 94 26.04 -7.96 -1.13
C VAL A 94 26.94 -7.09 -0.26
N GLU A 95 28.04 -7.67 0.18
CA GLU A 95 28.99 -7.00 1.03
C GLU A 95 30.21 -6.58 0.26
N PHE A 96 30.59 -5.31 0.40
CA PHE A 96 31.87 -4.85 -0.12
C PHE A 96 32.89 -4.96 1.02
N ALA A 97 33.98 -5.68 0.77
CA ALA A 97 35.01 -5.95 1.78
C ALA A 97 35.58 -4.70 2.42
N SER A 98 35.60 -3.57 1.71
CA SER A 98 36.11 -2.29 2.20
C SER A 98 35.14 -1.55 3.14
N ILE A 99 33.88 -2.01 3.22
CA ILE A 99 32.87 -1.33 4.02
C ILE A 99 32.51 -2.18 5.24
N ARG A 100 33.20 -3.27 5.43
CA ARG A 100 32.84 -4.36 6.32
C ARG A 100 33.26 -4.18 7.75
N ASP A 101 33.26 -2.99 8.26
CA ASP A 101 33.81 -2.77 9.59
C ASP A 101 32.78 -2.85 10.71
N ASP A 102 31.54 -3.21 10.38
CA ASP A 102 30.52 -3.16 11.40
C ASP A 102 29.73 -4.46 11.47
N LYS A 103 30.14 -5.32 12.40
CA LYS A 103 29.41 -6.53 12.78
C LYS A 103 28.03 -6.22 13.35
N LYS A 104 27.69 -4.94 13.50
CA LYS A 104 26.42 -4.47 14.09
C LYS A 104 25.56 -3.75 13.09
N ARG A 105 25.81 -3.89 11.80
CA ARG A 105 24.95 -3.28 10.78
C ARG A 105 23.57 -3.87 10.85
N LYS A 106 22.72 -3.14 11.51
CA LYS A 106 21.29 -3.38 11.41
C LYS A 106 20.81 -2.80 10.10
N CYS A 107 20.23 -3.61 9.27
CA CYS A 107 19.51 -3.14 8.12
C CYS A 107 18.21 -2.50 8.63
N SER A 108 18.23 -1.21 8.81
CA SER A 108 17.09 -0.46 9.35
C SER A 108 16.45 0.41 8.29
N ILE A 109 16.23 -0.16 7.10
CA ILE A 109 15.56 0.59 6.04
C ILE A 109 14.13 0.92 6.46
N ILE A 110 13.46 -0.03 7.11
CA ILE A 110 12.09 0.18 7.56
C ILE A 110 11.90 -0.48 8.92
N GLU A 111 11.58 0.30 9.92
CA GLU A 111 11.09 -0.21 11.20
C GLU A 111 9.59 0.00 11.24
N LEU A 112 8.85 -1.08 11.05
CA LEU A 112 7.39 -1.04 11.09
C LEU A 112 6.83 -1.36 12.47
N SER A 113 7.69 -1.58 13.44
CA SER A 113 7.30 -1.97 14.80
C SER A 113 6.47 -0.93 15.54
N HIS A 114 6.46 0.30 15.07
CA HIS A 114 5.71 1.40 15.69
C HIS A 114 4.53 1.88 14.86
N CYS A 115 4.10 1.10 13.88
CA CYS A 115 3.01 1.48 13.00
C CYS A 115 1.64 1.52 13.70
N CYS A 116 1.45 0.72 14.67
CA CYS A 116 0.22 0.66 15.44
C CYS A 116 0.55 0.82 16.91
#